data_752a49fec0ea6b0630fb3f592581e73f
#
_entry.id   752a49fec0ea6b0630fb3f592581e73f
#
_cell.length_a   1.000
_cell.length_b   1.000
_cell.length_c   1.000
_cell.angle_alpha   90.00
_cell.angle_beta   90.00
_cell.angle_gamma   90.00
#
_symmetry.space_group_name_H-M   'P 1'
#
loop_
_entity.id
_entity.type
_entity.pdbx_description
1 polymer ?
#
loop_
_entity_poly.entity_id
_entity_poly.type
_entity_poly.pdbx_seq_one_letter_code
_entity_poly.pdbx_strand_id
1 'polypeptide(L)'
;MVGKYKKIMEGAHWLDLDLSKVTVVDPEHFERLDEYTETLFELRKSKGMTLEAARANLLNDYLMFGVMMVKMKDADGMVAGACHATADVLRPSLQILRTAPGVELVSGFFVLDVPNCELGENGTFLMADCGLNQDPTAEELACIANSSARSFTNLVGAKPIVAMLSHSTKGSAHHPLVDKMVEATKIAKDKYPHLCLDGELQTDAAIVPSVAKSKAPDSEVEGKANVLIFPNLDAGNIGYKLVQRLAKAEAYGPMLQGLSRPVNDLSRGCSAEDIVGVVALTAVQAQLVL
;
A
#
# COMPACT_ATOMS: atom_id res chain seq x y z
N MET A 1 -18.25 4.31 -10.10
CA MET A 1 -17.54 3.49 -11.12
C MET A 1 -17.22 4.39 -12.32
N VAL A 2 -15.97 4.37 -12.82
CA VAL A 2 -15.57 5.23 -13.96
C VAL A 2 -15.46 4.39 -15.23
N GLY A 3 -16.05 4.86 -16.34
CA GLY A 3 -15.97 4.22 -17.65
C GLY A 3 -17.17 4.52 -18.54
N LYS A 4 -17.18 3.99 -19.76
CA LYS A 4 -18.27 4.20 -20.71
C LYS A 4 -19.57 3.60 -20.19
N TYR A 5 -20.56 4.46 -19.95
CA TYR A 5 -21.84 4.10 -19.36
C TYR A 5 -22.48 2.88 -20.04
N LYS A 6 -22.59 2.94 -21.38
CA LYS A 6 -23.20 1.85 -22.16
C LYS A 6 -22.52 0.50 -21.93
N LYS A 7 -21.17 0.46 -21.95
CA LYS A 7 -20.42 -0.78 -21.75
C LYS A 7 -20.59 -1.36 -20.35
N ILE A 8 -20.63 -0.48 -19.34
CA ILE A 8 -20.82 -0.89 -17.95
C ILE A 8 -22.22 -1.49 -17.77
N MET A 9 -23.25 -0.83 -18.30
CA MET A 9 -24.64 -1.32 -18.19
C MET A 9 -24.87 -2.61 -18.97
N GLU A 10 -24.28 -2.75 -20.17
CA GLU A 10 -24.32 -4.01 -20.93
C GLU A 10 -23.66 -5.16 -20.18
N GLY A 11 -22.47 -4.91 -19.57
CA GLY A 11 -21.78 -5.90 -18.75
C GLY A 11 -22.56 -6.29 -17.50
N ALA A 12 -23.15 -5.33 -16.80
CA ALA A 12 -24.00 -5.59 -15.64
C ALA A 12 -25.23 -6.44 -16.01
N HIS A 13 -25.87 -6.11 -17.10
CA HIS A 13 -27.01 -6.88 -17.59
C HIS A 13 -26.62 -8.33 -17.96
N TRP A 14 -25.47 -8.51 -18.61
CA TRP A 14 -24.97 -9.83 -18.99
C TRP A 14 -24.60 -10.69 -17.76
N LEU A 15 -24.13 -10.05 -16.68
CA LEU A 15 -23.75 -10.71 -15.42
C LEU A 15 -24.89 -10.75 -14.39
N ASP A 16 -26.10 -10.28 -14.73
CA ASP A 16 -27.25 -10.16 -13.83
C ASP A 16 -26.93 -9.38 -12.54
N LEU A 17 -26.20 -8.26 -12.67
CA LEU A 17 -25.78 -7.41 -11.54
C LEU A 17 -26.70 -6.21 -11.39
N ASP A 18 -27.17 -5.97 -10.15
CA ASP A 18 -27.89 -4.75 -9.79
C ASP A 18 -26.91 -3.58 -9.53
N LEU A 19 -26.89 -2.61 -10.40
CA LEU A 19 -26.12 -1.36 -10.25
C LEU A 19 -26.95 -0.19 -9.74
N SER A 20 -28.16 -0.40 -9.23
CA SER A 20 -29.06 0.69 -8.77
C SER A 20 -28.44 1.59 -7.68
N LYS A 21 -27.46 1.06 -6.91
CA LYS A 21 -26.72 1.79 -5.87
C LYS A 21 -25.34 2.26 -6.34
N VAL A 22 -25.01 2.12 -7.60
CA VAL A 22 -23.70 2.47 -8.15
C VAL A 22 -23.83 3.65 -9.11
N THR A 23 -23.14 4.75 -8.80
CA THR A 23 -23.00 5.86 -9.73
C THR A 23 -21.97 5.51 -10.80
N VAL A 24 -22.38 5.50 -12.05
CA VAL A 24 -21.49 5.37 -13.21
C VAL A 24 -21.13 6.75 -13.72
N VAL A 25 -19.84 7.06 -13.75
CA VAL A 25 -19.30 8.31 -14.29
C VAL A 25 -18.62 8.03 -15.63
N ASP A 26 -19.21 8.56 -16.70
CA ASP A 26 -18.64 8.50 -18.05
C ASP A 26 -17.89 9.82 -18.31
N PRO A 27 -16.55 9.79 -18.53
CA PRO A 27 -15.77 10.99 -18.77
C PRO A 27 -16.23 11.82 -19.97
N GLU A 28 -16.80 11.17 -21.01
CA GLU A 28 -17.31 11.88 -22.21
C GLU A 28 -18.57 12.72 -21.92
N HIS A 29 -19.30 12.40 -20.85
CA HIS A 29 -20.56 13.05 -20.46
C HIS A 29 -20.48 13.67 -19.06
N PHE A 30 -19.28 13.87 -18.53
CA PHE A 30 -19.09 14.44 -17.20
C PHE A 30 -19.19 15.96 -17.21
N GLU A 31 -20.15 16.52 -16.46
CA GLU A 31 -20.47 17.94 -16.47
C GLU A 31 -19.29 18.85 -16.06
N ARG A 32 -18.39 18.37 -15.18
CA ARG A 32 -17.24 19.13 -14.70
C ARG A 32 -15.93 18.81 -15.45
N LEU A 33 -16.01 18.25 -16.66
CA LEU A 33 -14.82 17.88 -17.42
C LEU A 33 -13.89 19.07 -17.71
N ASP A 34 -14.44 20.24 -17.98
CA ASP A 34 -13.64 21.45 -18.25
C ASP A 34 -12.88 21.91 -16.99
N GLU A 35 -13.51 21.91 -15.82
CA GLU A 35 -12.87 22.21 -14.54
C GLU A 35 -11.73 21.22 -14.22
N TYR A 36 -11.95 19.92 -14.48
CA TYR A 36 -10.93 18.89 -14.31
C TYR A 36 -9.75 19.10 -15.29
N THR A 37 -10.06 19.47 -16.51
CA THR A 37 -9.06 19.75 -17.55
C THR A 37 -8.16 20.91 -17.16
N GLU A 38 -8.74 22.02 -16.72
CA GLU A 38 -8.02 23.19 -16.26
C GLU A 38 -7.16 22.87 -15.03
N THR A 39 -7.73 22.14 -14.06
CA THR A 39 -7.00 21.74 -12.85
C THR A 39 -5.81 20.82 -13.18
N LEU A 40 -6.00 19.83 -14.06
CA LEU A 40 -4.92 18.94 -14.48
C LEU A 40 -3.83 19.70 -15.24
N PHE A 41 -4.22 20.61 -16.13
CA PHE A 41 -3.30 21.50 -16.83
C PHE A 41 -2.47 22.33 -15.84
N GLU A 42 -3.11 23.01 -14.88
CA GLU A 42 -2.42 23.81 -13.87
C GLU A 42 -1.40 23.01 -13.04
N LEU A 43 -1.77 21.77 -12.66
CA LEU A 43 -0.89 20.87 -11.93
C LEU A 43 0.35 20.44 -12.73
N ARG A 44 0.22 20.37 -14.07
CA ARG A 44 1.21 19.73 -14.94
C ARG A 44 1.83 20.65 -16.00
N LYS A 45 1.41 21.91 -16.15
CA LYS A 45 1.93 22.86 -17.15
C LYS A 45 3.45 23.06 -17.07
N SER A 46 4.01 23.06 -15.86
CA SER A 46 5.46 23.14 -15.66
C SER A 46 6.24 21.90 -16.16
N LYS A 47 5.55 20.83 -16.48
CA LYS A 47 6.08 19.58 -17.07
C LYS A 47 5.71 19.45 -18.55
N GLY A 48 5.27 20.54 -19.19
CA GLY A 48 4.98 20.59 -20.64
C GLY A 48 3.60 20.11 -21.06
N MET A 49 2.66 19.91 -20.13
CA MET A 49 1.28 19.55 -20.48
C MET A 49 0.58 20.76 -21.12
N THR A 50 -0.15 20.55 -22.20
CA THR A 50 -1.07 21.54 -22.79
C THR A 50 -2.50 21.29 -22.32
N LEU A 51 -3.39 22.25 -22.53
CA LEU A 51 -4.79 22.11 -22.14
C LEU A 51 -5.47 20.99 -22.96
N GLU A 52 -5.15 20.90 -24.25
CA GLU A 52 -5.65 19.83 -25.14
C GLU A 52 -5.16 18.45 -24.68
N ALA A 53 -3.89 18.35 -24.28
CA ALA A 53 -3.33 17.09 -23.76
C ALA A 53 -3.97 16.71 -22.42
N ALA A 54 -4.24 17.67 -21.54
CA ALA A 54 -4.95 17.42 -20.29
C ALA A 54 -6.35 16.86 -20.54
N ARG A 55 -7.12 17.48 -21.46
CA ARG A 55 -8.45 16.98 -21.83
C ARG A 55 -8.40 15.59 -22.47
N ALA A 56 -7.47 15.38 -23.39
CA ALA A 56 -7.30 14.07 -24.04
C ALA A 56 -6.96 12.97 -23.03
N ASN A 57 -6.10 13.25 -22.05
CA ASN A 57 -5.76 12.30 -21.00
C ASN A 57 -6.98 11.94 -20.14
N LEU A 58 -7.80 12.91 -19.74
CA LEU A 58 -9.00 12.65 -18.95
C LEU A 58 -10.04 11.82 -19.70
N LEU A 59 -10.17 12.00 -21.02
CA LEU A 59 -11.12 11.25 -21.84
C LEU A 59 -10.66 9.82 -22.15
N ASN A 60 -9.35 9.58 -22.21
CA ASN A 60 -8.79 8.31 -22.68
C ASN A 60 -8.15 7.45 -21.58
N ASP A 61 -7.89 8.03 -20.40
CA ASP A 61 -7.26 7.33 -19.26
C ASP A 61 -8.17 7.39 -18.03
N TYR A 62 -8.89 6.29 -17.79
CA TYR A 62 -9.79 6.18 -16.65
C TYR A 62 -9.07 6.19 -15.29
N LEU A 63 -7.80 5.78 -15.24
CA LEU A 63 -6.99 5.89 -14.00
C LEU A 63 -6.69 7.36 -13.69
N MET A 64 -6.27 8.12 -14.69
CA MET A 64 -6.05 9.57 -14.56
C MET A 64 -7.34 10.28 -14.13
N PHE A 65 -8.47 9.93 -14.75
CA PHE A 65 -9.77 10.50 -14.41
C PHE A 65 -10.19 10.17 -12.98
N GLY A 66 -10.04 8.90 -12.57
CA GLY A 66 -10.36 8.46 -11.20
C GLY A 66 -9.50 9.15 -10.14
N VAL A 67 -8.20 9.31 -10.39
CA VAL A 67 -7.31 10.08 -9.50
C VAL A 67 -7.71 11.56 -9.45
N MET A 68 -8.16 12.13 -10.55
CA MET A 68 -8.70 13.51 -10.55
C MET A 68 -10.00 13.61 -9.75
N MET A 69 -10.88 12.61 -9.77
CA MET A 69 -12.06 12.60 -8.89
C MET A 69 -11.67 12.68 -7.41
N VAL A 70 -10.64 11.93 -7.01
CA VAL A 70 -10.09 11.99 -5.64
C VAL A 70 -9.48 13.36 -5.35
N LYS A 71 -8.75 13.94 -6.31
CA LYS A 71 -8.16 15.29 -6.19
C LYS A 71 -9.22 16.38 -6.00
N MET A 72 -10.30 16.29 -6.77
CA MET A 72 -11.39 17.25 -6.78
C MET A 72 -12.41 17.01 -5.66
N LYS A 73 -12.20 15.97 -4.83
CA LYS A 73 -13.08 15.56 -3.71
C LYS A 73 -14.48 15.08 -4.16
N ASP A 74 -14.60 14.60 -5.38
CA ASP A 74 -15.80 13.92 -5.86
C ASP A 74 -15.76 12.41 -5.51
N ALA A 75 -14.61 11.94 -5.05
CA ALA A 75 -14.42 10.63 -4.43
C ALA A 75 -13.44 10.74 -3.26
N ASP A 76 -13.66 9.94 -2.22
CA ASP A 76 -12.81 9.91 -1.02
C ASP A 76 -11.55 9.09 -1.24
N GLY A 77 -11.57 8.12 -2.15
CA GLY A 77 -10.46 7.26 -2.54
C GLY A 77 -10.69 6.57 -3.87
N MET A 78 -9.68 5.85 -4.36
CA MET A 78 -9.75 5.08 -5.59
C MET A 78 -9.20 3.66 -5.39
N VAL A 79 -9.87 2.69 -5.97
CA VAL A 79 -9.37 1.31 -6.12
C VAL A 79 -9.37 0.98 -7.62
N ALA A 80 -8.22 0.57 -8.14
CA ALA A 80 -8.03 0.21 -9.54
C ALA A 80 -6.89 -0.81 -9.68
N GLY A 81 -6.58 -1.28 -10.89
CA GLY A 81 -5.38 -2.11 -11.13
C GLY A 81 -5.64 -3.52 -11.64
N ALA A 82 -6.85 -4.07 -11.50
CA ALA A 82 -7.16 -5.44 -11.89
C ALA A 82 -6.81 -5.80 -13.37
N CYS A 83 -6.67 -4.80 -14.23
CA CYS A 83 -6.25 -4.98 -15.63
C CYS A 83 -5.06 -4.08 -16.03
N HIS A 84 -4.36 -3.50 -15.06
CA HIS A 84 -3.24 -2.57 -15.27
C HIS A 84 -2.01 -3.01 -14.48
N ALA A 85 -0.84 -2.51 -14.83
CA ALA A 85 0.34 -2.66 -14.00
C ALA A 85 0.29 -1.65 -12.84
N THR A 86 0.86 -1.99 -11.70
CA THR A 86 0.97 -1.10 -10.53
C THR A 86 1.52 0.29 -10.88
N ALA A 87 2.50 0.35 -11.78
CA ALA A 87 3.06 1.62 -12.25
C ALA A 87 2.04 2.52 -12.96
N ASP A 88 1.01 1.96 -13.59
CA ASP A 88 -0.02 2.71 -14.30
C ASP A 88 -1.00 3.38 -13.32
N VAL A 89 -1.27 2.74 -12.18
CA VAL A 89 -2.07 3.32 -11.08
C VAL A 89 -1.26 4.37 -10.32
N LEU A 90 0.01 4.08 -10.05
CA LEU A 90 0.87 4.97 -9.27
C LEU A 90 1.25 6.26 -9.99
N ARG A 91 1.56 6.19 -11.27
CA ARG A 91 2.02 7.36 -12.04
C ARG A 91 1.04 8.53 -11.95
N PRO A 92 -0.26 8.39 -12.29
CA PRO A 92 -1.22 9.48 -12.11
C PRO A 92 -1.39 9.89 -10.65
N SER A 93 -1.36 8.95 -9.71
CA SER A 93 -1.50 9.22 -8.28
C SER A 93 -0.38 10.14 -7.77
N LEU A 94 0.88 9.83 -8.07
CA LEU A 94 2.02 10.67 -7.72
C LEU A 94 2.02 12.02 -8.46
N GLN A 95 1.58 12.03 -9.71
CA GLN A 95 1.54 13.24 -10.51
C GLN A 95 0.51 14.27 -10.01
N ILE A 96 -0.61 13.80 -9.49
CA ILE A 96 -1.78 14.63 -9.14
C ILE A 96 -1.91 14.79 -7.64
N LEU A 97 -1.89 13.70 -6.88
CA LEU A 97 -2.10 13.73 -5.42
C LEU A 97 -0.81 14.03 -4.67
N ARG A 98 0.32 13.53 -5.16
CA ARG A 98 1.63 13.60 -4.49
C ARG A 98 1.65 12.85 -3.16
N THR A 99 2.78 12.92 -2.46
CA THR A 99 2.92 12.37 -1.11
C THR A 99 2.17 13.22 -0.07
N ALA A 100 1.79 12.59 1.03
CA ALA A 100 1.27 13.29 2.19
C ALA A 100 2.34 14.23 2.80
N PRO A 101 1.94 15.32 3.48
CA PRO A 101 2.89 16.20 4.15
C PRO A 101 3.81 15.43 5.11
N GLY A 102 5.11 15.65 5.00
CA GLY A 102 6.14 14.98 5.83
C GLY A 102 6.42 13.53 5.46
N VAL A 103 5.86 13.03 4.34
CA VAL A 103 6.15 11.69 3.82
C VAL A 103 7.03 11.81 2.57
N GLU A 104 8.19 11.17 2.62
CA GLU A 104 9.20 11.25 1.55
C GLU A 104 8.99 10.18 0.47
N LEU A 105 8.34 9.05 0.81
CA LEU A 105 8.22 7.87 -0.05
C LEU A 105 6.83 7.26 0.01
N VAL A 106 6.29 6.88 -1.15
CA VAL A 106 5.13 5.99 -1.27
C VAL A 106 5.61 4.55 -1.26
N SER A 107 4.97 3.68 -0.50
CA SER A 107 5.29 2.26 -0.42
C SER A 107 4.04 1.39 -0.48
N GLY A 108 4.24 0.11 -0.80
CA GLY A 108 3.17 -0.88 -0.90
C GLY A 108 3.21 -1.86 0.27
N PHE A 109 2.06 -2.20 0.82
CA PHE A 109 1.95 -3.21 1.87
C PHE A 109 0.78 -4.16 1.63
N PHE A 110 0.82 -5.30 2.30
CA PHE A 110 -0.31 -6.22 2.43
C PHE A 110 -0.70 -6.35 3.89
N VAL A 111 -2.00 -6.41 4.14
CA VAL A 111 -2.54 -6.94 5.39
C VAL A 111 -2.83 -8.42 5.16
N LEU A 112 -2.20 -9.27 5.95
CA LEU A 112 -2.43 -10.71 5.92
C LEU A 112 -3.21 -11.11 7.16
N ASP A 113 -4.20 -11.98 6.95
CA ASP A 113 -4.92 -12.66 8.02
C ASP A 113 -4.69 -14.16 7.89
N VAL A 114 -3.93 -14.72 8.82
CA VAL A 114 -3.51 -16.13 8.84
C VAL A 114 -4.45 -16.91 9.73
N PRO A 115 -5.26 -17.85 9.19
CA PRO A 115 -6.24 -18.58 9.98
C PRO A 115 -5.58 -19.48 11.03
N ASN A 116 -6.18 -19.55 12.21
CA ASN A 116 -5.71 -20.36 13.34
C ASN A 116 -4.26 -20.07 13.76
N CYS A 117 -3.82 -18.83 13.66
CA CYS A 117 -2.49 -18.39 14.04
C CYS A 117 -2.54 -17.48 15.26
N GLU A 118 -1.75 -17.79 16.29
CA GLU A 118 -1.65 -16.98 17.52
C GLU A 118 -0.52 -15.94 17.46
N LEU A 119 0.30 -15.97 16.37
CA LEU A 119 1.41 -15.03 16.22
C LEU A 119 0.91 -13.68 15.67
N GLY A 120 1.74 -12.65 15.81
CA GLY A 120 1.39 -11.29 15.40
C GLY A 120 0.22 -10.74 16.22
N GLU A 121 -0.77 -10.14 15.56
CA GLU A 121 -2.03 -9.72 16.19
C GLU A 121 -3.10 -10.78 15.91
N ASN A 122 -3.04 -11.90 16.65
CA ASN A 122 -3.93 -13.05 16.46
C ASN A 122 -4.04 -13.53 15.00
N GLY A 123 -2.91 -13.66 14.32
CA GLY A 123 -2.83 -14.04 12.91
C GLY A 123 -2.75 -12.88 11.93
N THR A 124 -3.07 -11.66 12.36
CA THR A 124 -3.01 -10.48 11.49
C THR A 124 -1.60 -9.89 11.48
N PHE A 125 -1.09 -9.65 10.26
CA PHE A 125 0.21 -9.05 9.99
C PHE A 125 0.10 -7.95 8.94
N LEU A 126 0.96 -6.93 9.05
CA LEU A 126 1.25 -6.02 7.95
C LEU A 126 2.65 -6.33 7.42
N MET A 127 2.76 -6.59 6.13
CA MET A 127 4.02 -6.89 5.43
C MET A 127 4.33 -5.80 4.40
N ALA A 128 5.51 -5.16 4.47
CA ALA A 128 5.97 -4.07 3.60
C ALA A 128 7.50 -4.08 3.38
N ASP A 129 8.06 -3.57 2.26
CA ASP A 129 7.34 -3.33 1.03
C ASP A 129 7.23 -4.64 0.24
N CYS A 130 6.05 -4.94 -0.23
CA CYS A 130 5.80 -6.19 -0.97
C CYS A 130 5.30 -5.96 -2.40
N GLY A 131 5.19 -4.69 -2.84
CA GLY A 131 4.53 -4.40 -4.10
C GLY A 131 5.12 -3.27 -4.95
N LEU A 132 6.03 -2.44 -4.43
CA LEU A 132 6.42 -1.20 -5.10
C LEU A 132 7.92 -0.95 -5.19
N ASN A 133 8.61 -0.80 -4.05
CA ASN A 133 10.00 -0.37 -4.02
C ASN A 133 10.94 -1.56 -4.17
N GLN A 134 11.69 -1.63 -5.28
CA GLN A 134 12.50 -2.79 -5.63
C GLN A 134 13.65 -3.03 -4.65
N ASP A 135 14.47 -2.00 -4.43
CA ASP A 135 15.61 -2.05 -3.53
C ASP A 135 15.75 -0.73 -2.75
N PRO A 136 14.91 -0.53 -1.72
CA PRO A 136 14.91 0.68 -0.93
C PRO A 136 16.22 0.87 -0.16
N THR A 137 16.66 2.12 -0.02
CA THR A 137 17.81 2.51 0.81
C THR A 137 17.49 2.33 2.29
N ALA A 138 18.49 2.48 3.16
CA ALA A 138 18.30 2.42 4.61
C ALA A 138 17.32 3.51 5.11
N GLU A 139 17.42 4.73 4.58
CA GLU A 139 16.52 5.85 4.88
C GLU A 139 15.09 5.56 4.42
N GLU A 140 14.94 5.03 3.20
CA GLU A 140 13.64 4.64 2.66
C GLU A 140 12.99 3.52 3.48
N LEU A 141 13.77 2.51 3.91
CA LEU A 141 13.29 1.43 4.80
C LEU A 141 12.82 1.97 6.15
N ALA A 142 13.51 2.95 6.73
CA ALA A 142 13.07 3.61 7.95
C ALA A 142 11.74 4.36 7.75
N CYS A 143 11.56 5.03 6.61
CA CYS A 143 10.30 5.68 6.24
C CYS A 143 9.16 4.65 6.02
N ILE A 144 9.45 3.53 5.36
CA ILE A 144 8.50 2.42 5.17
C ILE A 144 8.06 1.87 6.52
N ALA A 145 8.99 1.64 7.45
CA ALA A 145 8.69 1.14 8.79
C ALA A 145 7.71 2.05 9.55
N ASN A 146 7.97 3.37 9.56
CA ASN A 146 7.09 4.34 10.20
C ASN A 146 5.70 4.41 9.54
N SER A 147 5.65 4.45 8.21
CA SER A 147 4.39 4.46 7.48
C SER A 147 3.58 3.19 7.72
N SER A 148 4.25 2.02 7.77
CA SER A 148 3.65 0.72 8.03
C SER A 148 3.10 0.61 9.46
N ALA A 149 3.82 1.13 10.44
CA ALA A 149 3.34 1.18 11.83
C ALA A 149 2.05 2.02 11.95
N ARG A 150 2.01 3.18 11.29
CA ARG A 150 0.80 4.03 11.23
C ARG A 150 -0.35 3.33 10.52
N SER A 151 -0.07 2.70 9.37
CA SER A 151 -1.08 1.95 8.62
C SER A 151 -1.65 0.79 9.45
N PHE A 152 -0.80 0.06 10.17
CA PHE A 152 -1.24 -1.02 11.06
C PHE A 152 -2.16 -0.52 12.18
N THR A 153 -1.75 0.54 12.88
CA THR A 153 -2.59 1.17 13.92
C THR A 153 -3.94 1.59 13.36
N ASN A 154 -3.94 2.21 12.20
CA ASN A 154 -5.13 2.79 11.58
C ASN A 154 -6.11 1.73 11.03
N LEU A 155 -5.60 0.65 10.45
CA LEU A 155 -6.41 -0.37 9.79
C LEU A 155 -6.79 -1.53 10.71
N VAL A 156 -5.86 -1.93 11.60
CA VAL A 156 -6.07 -3.06 12.50
C VAL A 156 -6.55 -2.62 13.88
N GLY A 157 -6.22 -1.37 14.28
CA GLY A 157 -6.60 -0.82 15.59
C GLY A 157 -5.75 -1.31 16.75
N ALA A 158 -4.62 -1.98 16.48
CA ALA A 158 -3.73 -2.54 17.49
C ALA A 158 -2.38 -1.81 17.53
N LYS A 159 -1.62 -2.05 18.60
CA LYS A 159 -0.28 -1.46 18.76
C LYS A 159 0.69 -2.12 17.76
N PRO A 160 1.39 -1.33 16.92
CA PRO A 160 2.38 -1.87 16.02
C PRO A 160 3.65 -2.29 16.77
N ILE A 161 4.16 -3.48 16.45
CA ILE A 161 5.45 -4.01 16.87
C ILE A 161 6.21 -4.34 15.60
N VAL A 162 7.23 -3.53 15.29
CA VAL A 162 7.87 -3.50 13.98
C VAL A 162 9.19 -4.29 14.00
N ALA A 163 9.34 -5.23 13.07
CA ALA A 163 10.59 -5.94 12.85
C ALA A 163 11.22 -5.58 11.51
N MET A 164 12.48 -5.14 11.53
CA MET A 164 13.32 -4.96 10.34
C MET A 164 13.98 -6.29 9.99
N LEU A 165 13.47 -6.93 8.92
CA LEU A 165 13.81 -8.32 8.60
C LEU A 165 15.12 -8.47 7.84
N SER A 166 15.86 -9.52 8.17
CA SER A 166 17.09 -9.94 7.50
C SER A 166 17.26 -11.46 7.61
N HIS A 167 18.22 -12.02 6.89
CA HIS A 167 18.72 -13.36 7.15
C HIS A 167 19.69 -13.43 8.34
N SER A 168 20.01 -12.28 8.95
CA SER A 168 20.82 -12.11 10.16
C SER A 168 19.97 -11.72 11.35
N THR A 169 20.39 -12.09 12.55
CA THR A 169 19.85 -11.60 13.83
C THR A 169 21.01 -11.08 14.68
N LYS A 170 21.01 -9.77 14.97
CA LYS A 170 21.97 -9.10 15.87
C LYS A 170 23.43 -9.48 15.60
N GLY A 171 23.84 -9.37 14.32
CA GLY A 171 25.21 -9.61 13.89
C GLY A 171 25.56 -11.08 13.64
N SER A 172 24.58 -11.98 13.52
CA SER A 172 24.86 -13.40 13.24
C SER A 172 25.43 -13.65 11.85
N ALA A 173 25.32 -12.69 10.93
CA ALA A 173 25.92 -12.70 9.60
C ALA A 173 26.45 -11.32 9.21
N HIS A 174 27.41 -11.30 8.27
CA HIS A 174 28.00 -10.07 7.72
C HIS A 174 27.82 -10.04 6.21
N HIS A 175 27.09 -9.06 5.69
CA HIS A 175 26.85 -8.86 4.26
C HIS A 175 26.29 -7.45 4.04
N PRO A 176 26.55 -6.76 2.90
CA PRO A 176 25.98 -5.42 2.64
C PRO A 176 24.47 -5.33 2.77
N LEU A 177 23.72 -6.40 2.47
CA LEU A 177 22.27 -6.44 2.70
C LEU A 177 21.91 -6.47 4.19
N VAL A 178 22.75 -7.06 5.04
CA VAL A 178 22.59 -7.01 6.51
C VAL A 178 22.92 -5.63 7.02
N ASP A 179 24.03 -5.03 6.58
CA ASP A 179 24.48 -3.70 6.98
C ASP A 179 23.40 -2.65 6.64
N LYS A 180 22.74 -2.79 5.48
CA LYS A 180 21.60 -1.94 5.11
C LYS A 180 20.46 -2.01 6.13
N MET A 181 20.10 -3.20 6.61
CA MET A 181 19.02 -3.39 7.58
C MET A 181 19.41 -2.91 8.99
N VAL A 182 20.67 -3.07 9.39
CA VAL A 182 21.22 -2.51 10.62
C VAL A 182 21.14 -0.98 10.60
N GLU A 183 21.59 -0.35 9.52
CA GLU A 183 21.55 1.11 9.36
C GLU A 183 20.10 1.62 9.30
N ALA A 184 19.21 0.94 8.56
CA ALA A 184 17.79 1.27 8.52
C ALA A 184 17.14 1.23 9.91
N THR A 185 17.47 0.22 10.70
CA THR A 185 16.99 0.10 12.08
C THR A 185 17.45 1.26 12.94
N LYS A 186 18.73 1.62 12.85
CA LYS A 186 19.30 2.75 13.57
C LYS A 186 18.61 4.06 13.20
N ILE A 187 18.49 4.34 11.88
CA ILE A 187 17.80 5.53 11.38
C ILE A 187 16.34 5.58 11.87
N ALA A 188 15.64 4.43 11.84
CA ALA A 188 14.26 4.36 12.29
C ALA A 188 14.13 4.66 13.80
N LYS A 189 15.01 4.11 14.64
CA LYS A 189 15.02 4.38 16.09
C LYS A 189 15.33 5.85 16.39
N ASP A 190 16.25 6.45 15.65
CA ASP A 190 16.63 7.86 15.82
C ASP A 190 15.51 8.82 15.37
N LYS A 191 14.92 8.58 14.19
CA LYS A 191 13.86 9.44 13.63
C LYS A 191 12.49 9.23 14.29
N TYR A 192 12.20 8.01 14.74
CA TYR A 192 10.88 7.59 15.22
C TYR A 192 10.96 6.86 16.57
N PRO A 193 11.49 7.50 17.64
CA PRO A 193 11.75 6.87 18.95
C PRO A 193 10.49 6.41 19.68
N HIS A 194 9.31 6.75 19.19
CA HIS A 194 8.02 6.31 19.73
C HIS A 194 7.58 4.92 19.23
N LEU A 195 8.26 4.37 18.22
CA LEU A 195 7.95 3.05 17.69
C LEU A 195 8.58 1.95 18.54
N CYS A 196 7.81 0.90 18.83
CA CYS A 196 8.35 -0.37 19.25
C CYS A 196 8.94 -1.05 18.02
N LEU A 197 10.24 -0.87 17.77
CA LEU A 197 10.91 -1.30 16.55
C LEU A 197 12.30 -1.85 16.86
N ASP A 198 12.62 -3.00 16.25
CA ASP A 198 13.98 -3.54 16.34
C ASP A 198 14.38 -4.30 15.06
N GLY A 199 15.67 -4.52 14.90
CA GLY A 199 16.34 -5.24 13.80
C GLY A 199 17.87 -5.15 13.96
N GLU A 200 18.61 -5.80 13.10
CA GLU A 200 18.09 -6.72 12.12
C GLU A 200 17.67 -8.05 12.79
N LEU A 201 16.56 -8.62 12.33
CA LEU A 201 16.02 -9.86 12.89
C LEU A 201 15.67 -10.85 11.77
N GLN A 202 15.99 -12.11 11.99
CA GLN A 202 15.39 -13.20 11.20
C GLN A 202 13.91 -13.31 11.52
N THR A 203 13.11 -13.78 10.56
CA THR A 203 11.66 -13.86 10.72
C THR A 203 11.23 -14.68 11.93
N ASP A 204 11.90 -15.80 12.21
CA ASP A 204 11.61 -16.64 13.38
C ASP A 204 11.89 -15.91 14.70
N ALA A 205 12.99 -15.14 14.78
CA ALA A 205 13.29 -14.32 15.93
C ALA A 205 12.33 -13.11 16.07
N ALA A 206 11.76 -12.63 14.96
CA ALA A 206 10.83 -11.52 14.97
C ALA A 206 9.41 -11.90 15.48
N ILE A 207 8.94 -13.12 15.17
CA ILE A 207 7.53 -13.51 15.41
C ILE A 207 7.34 -14.63 16.43
N VAL A 208 8.41 -15.32 16.87
CA VAL A 208 8.32 -16.45 17.81
C VAL A 208 9.04 -16.12 19.12
N PRO A 209 8.32 -15.92 20.24
CA PRO A 209 8.93 -15.48 21.51
C PRO A 209 10.05 -16.39 22.05
N SER A 210 9.93 -17.70 21.91
CA SER A 210 10.96 -18.65 22.35
C SER A 210 12.26 -18.51 21.55
N VAL A 211 12.17 -18.21 20.25
CA VAL A 211 13.32 -17.97 19.37
C VAL A 211 13.94 -16.61 19.67
N ALA A 212 13.12 -15.56 19.84
CA ALA A 212 13.59 -14.24 20.24
C ALA A 212 14.40 -14.29 21.52
N LYS A 213 13.90 -14.98 22.54
CA LYS A 213 14.62 -15.15 23.82
C LYS A 213 16.01 -15.78 23.67
N SER A 214 16.18 -16.64 22.68
CA SER A 214 17.48 -17.30 22.40
C SER A 214 18.41 -16.46 21.52
N LYS A 215 17.86 -15.84 20.44
CA LYS A 215 18.67 -15.17 19.43
C LYS A 215 18.82 -13.67 19.63
N ALA A 216 17.86 -13.03 20.28
CA ALA A 216 17.80 -11.58 20.50
C ALA A 216 17.15 -11.24 21.85
N PRO A 217 17.75 -11.67 23.00
CA PRO A 217 17.14 -11.52 24.33
C PRO A 217 16.87 -10.06 24.72
N ASP A 218 17.64 -9.11 24.18
CA ASP A 218 17.53 -7.68 24.47
C ASP A 218 16.62 -6.93 23.46
N SER A 219 15.96 -7.64 22.54
CA SER A 219 15.11 -7.02 21.55
C SER A 219 13.77 -6.58 22.12
N GLU A 220 13.39 -5.32 21.88
CA GLU A 220 12.10 -4.74 22.28
C GLU A 220 10.90 -5.41 21.58
N VAL A 221 11.13 -6.11 20.48
CA VAL A 221 10.10 -6.84 19.72
C VAL A 221 9.69 -8.13 20.43
N GLU A 222 10.59 -8.76 21.20
CA GLU A 222 10.32 -9.96 22.00
C GLU A 222 9.70 -11.15 21.22
N GLY A 223 9.88 -11.21 19.92
CA GLY A 223 9.23 -12.23 19.09
C GLY A 223 7.72 -12.05 18.89
N LYS A 224 7.22 -10.83 19.01
CA LYS A 224 5.80 -10.47 18.92
C LYS A 224 5.51 -9.52 17.77
N ALA A 225 6.39 -9.43 16.77
CA ALA A 225 6.19 -8.55 15.63
C ALA A 225 4.88 -8.85 14.90
N ASN A 226 4.16 -7.77 14.58
CA ASN A 226 2.95 -7.78 13.75
C ASN A 226 3.09 -6.89 12.51
N VAL A 227 4.19 -6.11 12.43
CA VAL A 227 4.59 -5.33 11.25
C VAL A 227 5.97 -5.80 10.81
N LEU A 228 6.05 -6.35 9.59
CA LEU A 228 7.25 -6.98 9.05
C LEU A 228 7.79 -6.17 7.88
N ILE A 229 9.01 -5.61 8.01
CA ILE A 229 9.65 -4.79 6.99
C ILE A 229 10.73 -5.60 6.29
N PHE A 230 10.54 -5.81 4.99
CA PHE A 230 11.42 -6.63 4.15
C PHE A 230 12.56 -5.80 3.56
N PRO A 231 13.75 -6.39 3.35
CA PRO A 231 14.93 -5.69 2.86
C PRO A 231 14.84 -5.22 1.40
N ASN A 232 13.98 -5.85 0.61
CA ASN A 232 13.75 -5.55 -0.80
C ASN A 232 12.45 -6.21 -1.28
N LEU A 233 12.05 -5.87 -2.51
CA LEU A 233 10.80 -6.34 -3.11
C LEU A 233 10.77 -7.86 -3.29
N ASP A 234 11.88 -8.48 -3.68
CA ASP A 234 11.92 -9.95 -3.89
C ASP A 234 11.56 -10.69 -2.60
N ALA A 235 12.20 -10.31 -1.49
CA ALA A 235 11.92 -10.92 -0.19
C ALA A 235 10.47 -10.70 0.25
N GLY A 236 9.95 -9.48 0.12
CA GLY A 236 8.58 -9.15 0.50
C GLY A 236 7.53 -9.82 -0.38
N ASN A 237 7.70 -9.75 -1.70
CA ASN A 237 6.76 -10.31 -2.67
C ASN A 237 6.70 -11.85 -2.62
N ILE A 238 7.86 -12.50 -2.50
CA ILE A 238 7.93 -13.96 -2.33
C ILE A 238 7.34 -14.34 -0.97
N GLY A 239 7.73 -13.62 0.09
CA GLY A 239 7.32 -13.91 1.47
C GLY A 239 5.81 -13.88 1.66
N TYR A 240 5.13 -12.80 1.28
CA TYR A 240 3.67 -12.73 1.46
C TYR A 240 2.93 -13.78 0.63
N LYS A 241 3.38 -14.07 -0.59
CA LYS A 241 2.74 -15.09 -1.44
C LYS A 241 2.90 -16.50 -0.88
N LEU A 242 4.05 -16.82 -0.29
CA LEU A 242 4.25 -18.11 0.40
C LEU A 242 3.27 -18.24 1.57
N VAL A 243 3.14 -17.21 2.40
CA VAL A 243 2.18 -17.22 3.51
C VAL A 243 0.75 -17.34 2.99
N GLN A 244 0.36 -16.51 2.01
CA GLN A 244 -0.97 -16.55 1.42
C GLN A 244 -1.34 -17.95 0.92
N ARG A 245 -0.43 -18.60 0.17
CA ARG A 245 -0.74 -19.88 -0.49
C ARG A 245 -0.59 -21.09 0.44
N LEU A 246 0.47 -21.13 1.25
CA LEU A 246 0.76 -22.28 2.12
C LEU A 246 -0.06 -22.27 3.41
N ALA A 247 -0.23 -21.10 4.03
CA ALA A 247 -1.03 -20.96 5.24
C ALA A 247 -2.51 -20.67 4.97
N LYS A 248 -2.92 -20.57 3.70
CA LYS A 248 -4.27 -20.17 3.29
C LYS A 248 -4.71 -18.83 3.90
N ALA A 249 -3.75 -17.94 4.05
CA ALA A 249 -4.00 -16.60 4.55
C ALA A 249 -4.77 -15.76 3.53
N GLU A 250 -5.67 -14.93 4.00
CA GLU A 250 -6.20 -13.83 3.23
C GLU A 250 -5.12 -12.74 3.11
N ALA A 251 -4.97 -12.13 1.94
CA ALA A 251 -3.96 -11.12 1.69
C ALA A 251 -4.58 -9.93 0.96
N TYR A 252 -4.83 -8.86 1.70
CA TYR A 252 -5.46 -7.64 1.19
C TYR A 252 -4.37 -6.65 0.76
N GLY A 253 -4.32 -6.38 -0.56
CA GLY A 253 -3.31 -5.49 -1.14
C GLY A 253 -3.04 -5.74 -2.62
N PRO A 254 -2.03 -5.04 -3.22
CA PRO A 254 -1.17 -4.11 -2.49
C PRO A 254 -1.89 -2.81 -2.13
N MET A 255 -1.89 -2.50 -0.85
CA MET A 255 -2.34 -1.21 -0.34
C MET A 255 -1.21 -0.19 -0.46
N LEU A 256 -1.54 1.04 -0.85
CA LEU A 256 -0.55 2.12 -0.93
C LEU A 256 -0.61 3.01 0.32
N GLN A 257 0.56 3.38 0.80
CA GLN A 257 0.73 4.31 1.91
C GLN A 257 1.69 5.43 1.52
N GLY A 258 1.48 6.60 2.12
CA GLY A 258 2.30 7.78 1.85
C GLY A 258 1.73 8.74 0.81
N LEU A 259 0.64 8.41 0.11
CA LEU A 259 -0.10 9.34 -0.74
C LEU A 259 -0.93 10.32 0.11
N SER A 260 -1.17 11.54 -0.40
CA SER A 260 -1.98 12.55 0.29
C SER A 260 -3.46 12.19 0.39
N ARG A 261 -3.93 11.26 -0.44
CA ARG A 261 -5.28 10.69 -0.46
C ARG A 261 -5.21 9.21 -0.81
N PRO A 262 -6.15 8.38 -0.34
CA PRO A 262 -6.09 6.94 -0.56
C PRO A 262 -6.36 6.57 -2.03
N VAL A 263 -5.38 5.92 -2.61
CA VAL A 263 -5.48 5.22 -3.90
C VAL A 263 -4.82 3.88 -3.72
N ASN A 264 -5.51 2.80 -4.03
CA ASN A 264 -5.00 1.45 -3.87
C ASN A 264 -5.04 0.67 -5.19
N ASP A 265 -4.02 -0.17 -5.37
CA ASP A 265 -3.84 -1.02 -6.54
C ASP A 265 -4.43 -2.41 -6.28
N LEU A 266 -4.82 -3.07 -7.34
CA LEU A 266 -5.30 -4.45 -7.32
C LEU A 266 -4.35 -5.33 -8.12
N SER A 267 -4.05 -6.51 -7.61
CA SER A 267 -3.37 -7.53 -8.40
C SER A 267 -4.20 -7.90 -9.63
N ARG A 268 -3.56 -8.15 -10.77
CA ARG A 268 -4.21 -8.68 -11.96
C ARG A 268 -4.80 -10.08 -11.79
N GLY A 269 -4.47 -10.75 -10.70
CA GLY A 269 -5.03 -12.05 -10.31
C GLY A 269 -5.90 -11.99 -9.06
N CYS A 270 -6.44 -10.79 -8.73
CA CYS A 270 -7.33 -10.62 -7.59
C CYS A 270 -8.69 -11.30 -7.80
N SER A 271 -9.24 -11.82 -6.72
CA SER A 271 -10.62 -12.31 -6.65
C SER A 271 -11.62 -11.15 -6.42
N ALA A 272 -12.90 -11.45 -6.46
CA ALA A 272 -13.94 -10.50 -6.09
C ALA A 272 -13.85 -10.14 -4.59
N GLU A 273 -13.51 -11.10 -3.76
CA GLU A 273 -13.31 -10.95 -2.32
C GLU A 273 -12.13 -10.03 -2.01
N ASP A 274 -11.02 -10.18 -2.74
CA ASP A 274 -9.87 -9.27 -2.63
C ASP A 274 -10.27 -7.83 -2.95
N ILE A 275 -11.10 -7.61 -3.98
CA ILE A 275 -11.59 -6.27 -4.36
C ILE A 275 -12.44 -5.69 -3.23
N VAL A 276 -13.37 -6.48 -2.66
CA VAL A 276 -14.22 -6.05 -1.53
C VAL A 276 -13.35 -5.64 -0.34
N GLY A 277 -12.35 -6.46 0.02
CA GLY A 277 -11.43 -6.17 1.11
C GLY A 277 -10.63 -4.89 0.89
N VAL A 278 -10.03 -4.72 -0.30
CA VAL A 278 -9.27 -3.50 -0.64
C VAL A 278 -10.16 -2.25 -0.65
N VAL A 279 -11.41 -2.35 -1.13
CA VAL A 279 -12.39 -1.24 -1.09
C VAL A 279 -12.72 -0.87 0.36
N ALA A 280 -12.97 -1.85 1.22
CA ALA A 280 -13.26 -1.61 2.64
C ALA A 280 -12.09 -0.93 3.35
N LEU A 281 -10.87 -1.43 3.15
CA LEU A 281 -9.65 -0.81 3.71
C LEU A 281 -9.40 0.59 3.15
N THR A 282 -9.68 0.83 1.85
CA THR A 282 -9.59 2.17 1.25
C THR A 282 -10.58 3.15 1.89
N ALA A 283 -11.80 2.68 2.18
CA ALA A 283 -12.80 3.50 2.87
C ALA A 283 -12.36 3.86 4.30
N VAL A 284 -11.72 2.94 5.02
CA VAL A 284 -11.12 3.23 6.34
C VAL A 284 -9.98 4.24 6.21
N GLN A 285 -9.07 4.06 5.24
CA GLN A 285 -8.01 5.05 4.98
C GLN A 285 -8.57 6.44 4.69
N ALA A 286 -9.67 6.55 3.94
CA ALA A 286 -10.29 7.82 3.59
C ALA A 286 -10.84 8.57 4.83
N GLN A 287 -11.40 7.86 5.80
CA GLN A 287 -11.90 8.45 7.06
C GLN A 287 -10.78 9.08 7.91
N LEU A 288 -9.54 8.64 7.74
CA LEU A 288 -8.39 9.12 8.50
C LEU A 288 -7.74 10.38 7.89
N VAL A 289 -8.14 10.75 6.67
CA VAL A 289 -7.59 11.89 5.92
C VAL A 289 -8.59 13.07 5.88
N LEU A 290 -9.81 12.84 6.30
CA LEU A 290 -10.85 13.86 6.45
C LEU A 290 -10.65 14.65 7.72
#